data_a5265a81128bbd5ee6ad45cf97526c1d
#
_entry.id   a5265a81128bbd5ee6ad45cf97526c1d
#
_cell.length_a   1.000
_cell.length_b   1.000
_cell.length_c   1.000
_cell.angle_alpha   90.00
_cell.angle_beta   90.00
_cell.angle_gamma   90.00
#
_symmetry.space_group_name_H-M   'P 1'
#
loop_
_entity.id
_entity.type
_entity.pdbx_description
1 polymer ?
#
loop_
_entity_poly.entity_id
_entity_poly.type
_entity_poly.pdbx_seq_one_letter_code
_entity_poly.pdbx_strand_id
1 'polypeptide(L)'
;MIYLVEDDESIRELVVYTLNSQGLEAQGFERPSLFWKALEKELPSLVLLDIMLPEEDGLSILKKIRIRPDVRKLPVIMLTAKGSEFDTVVGLDSGADDYIPKPFRMMELISRVRALLRRAEDNGAEEYRMENLYVCPGRHEVTVDQEPVNLTLKEYEMLCLLLKNSGTVLSRTQLLNQIWGYEFDGESRTVARSLARQEIWWKQFVEWVIRSAENVHEQLLRVI
;
A
#
# COMPACT_ATOMS: atom_id res chain seq x y z
N MET A 1 -6.64 -2.17 15.78
CA MET A 1 -5.74 -1.16 16.40
C MET A 1 -4.78 -0.61 15.35
N ILE A 2 -4.44 0.69 15.38
CA ILE A 2 -3.46 1.34 14.50
C ILE A 2 -2.17 1.57 15.29
N TYR A 3 -1.02 1.28 14.70
CA TYR A 3 0.27 1.59 15.30
C TYR A 3 0.89 2.83 14.66
N LEU A 4 1.42 3.73 15.48
CA LEU A 4 2.17 4.91 15.04
C LEU A 4 3.60 4.84 15.58
N VAL A 5 4.59 4.92 14.71
CA VAL A 5 6.01 5.05 15.09
C VAL A 5 6.46 6.46 14.74
N GLU A 6 6.71 7.26 15.76
CA GLU A 6 7.02 8.70 15.69
C GLU A 6 7.83 9.09 16.92
N ASP A 7 9.01 9.65 16.76
CA ASP A 7 9.87 10.04 17.87
C ASP A 7 9.46 11.37 18.51
N ASP A 8 8.88 12.31 17.74
CA ASP A 8 8.35 13.56 18.31
C ASP A 8 7.11 13.26 19.17
N GLU A 9 7.25 13.54 20.47
CA GLU A 9 6.21 13.30 21.46
C GLU A 9 4.92 14.08 21.15
N SER A 10 5.04 15.35 20.76
CA SER A 10 3.90 16.22 20.49
C SER A 10 3.10 15.73 19.28
N ILE A 11 3.78 15.32 18.21
CA ILE A 11 3.12 14.76 17.02
C ILE A 11 2.49 13.42 17.38
N ARG A 12 3.22 12.55 18.07
CA ARG A 12 2.76 11.23 18.47
C ARG A 12 1.50 11.29 19.33
N GLU A 13 1.50 12.11 20.37
CA GLU A 13 0.34 12.29 21.26
C GLU A 13 -0.86 12.88 20.51
N LEU A 14 -0.64 13.91 19.70
CA LEU A 14 -1.69 14.55 18.92
C LEU A 14 -2.35 13.58 17.95
N VAL A 15 -1.56 12.79 17.22
CA VAL A 15 -2.08 11.82 16.24
C VAL A 15 -2.84 10.71 16.95
N VAL A 16 -2.27 10.12 18.00
CA VAL A 16 -2.94 9.05 18.78
C VAL A 16 -4.23 9.55 19.40
N TYR A 17 -4.21 10.72 20.05
CA TYR A 17 -5.42 11.32 20.61
C TYR A 17 -6.50 11.54 19.56
N THR A 18 -6.10 12.11 18.40
CA THR A 18 -7.06 12.42 17.34
C THR A 18 -7.66 11.14 16.73
N LEU A 19 -6.86 10.11 16.47
CA LEU A 19 -7.36 8.82 15.97
C LEU A 19 -8.34 8.18 16.96
N ASN A 20 -7.98 8.11 18.24
CA ASN A 20 -8.84 7.56 19.29
C ASN A 20 -10.16 8.35 19.41
N SER A 21 -10.12 9.69 19.33
CA SER A 21 -11.33 10.52 19.38
C SER A 21 -12.28 10.29 18.21
N GLN A 22 -11.76 9.76 17.11
CA GLN A 22 -12.51 9.42 15.89
C GLN A 22 -12.95 7.94 15.85
N GLY A 23 -12.79 7.20 16.96
CA GLY A 23 -13.13 5.78 17.06
C GLY A 23 -12.14 4.85 16.36
N LEU A 24 -10.94 5.35 16.03
CA LEU A 24 -9.84 4.59 15.45
C LEU A 24 -8.82 4.29 16.55
N GLU A 25 -8.94 3.11 17.16
CA GLU A 25 -8.03 2.71 18.23
C GLU A 25 -6.58 2.74 17.78
N ALA A 26 -5.74 3.52 18.47
CA ALA A 26 -4.35 3.76 18.09
C ALA A 26 -3.40 3.74 19.28
N GLN A 27 -2.18 3.22 19.03
CA GLN A 27 -1.05 3.20 19.97
C GLN A 27 0.19 3.79 19.33
N GLY A 28 0.88 4.68 20.07
CA GLY A 28 2.13 5.31 19.63
C GLY A 28 3.37 4.68 20.23
N PHE A 29 4.45 4.65 19.44
CA PHE A 29 5.77 4.17 19.83
C PHE A 29 6.82 5.23 19.52
N GLU A 30 7.64 5.58 20.48
CA GLU A 30 8.68 6.61 20.34
C GLU A 30 9.92 6.10 19.56
N ARG A 31 10.05 4.79 19.41
CA ARG A 31 11.20 4.16 18.74
C ARG A 31 10.87 2.78 18.14
N PRO A 32 11.61 2.38 17.10
CA PRO A 32 11.42 1.11 16.41
C PRO A 32 11.48 -0.13 17.30
N SER A 33 12.37 -0.16 18.29
CA SER A 33 12.49 -1.31 19.19
C SER A 33 11.22 -1.61 20.00
N LEU A 34 10.44 -0.58 20.35
CA LEU A 34 9.16 -0.77 21.05
C LEU A 34 8.07 -1.23 20.07
N PHE A 35 8.05 -0.69 18.86
CA PHE A 35 7.16 -1.11 17.79
C PHE A 35 7.33 -2.60 17.47
N TRP A 36 8.57 -3.07 17.26
CA TRP A 36 8.84 -4.48 16.97
C TRP A 36 8.37 -5.41 18.09
N LYS A 37 8.58 -5.04 19.36
CA LYS A 37 8.10 -5.80 20.52
C LYS A 37 6.55 -5.84 20.59
N ALA A 38 5.88 -4.79 20.18
CA ALA A 38 4.43 -4.76 20.15
C ALA A 38 3.89 -5.62 18.98
N LEU A 39 4.53 -5.54 17.81
CA LEU A 39 4.16 -6.31 16.62
C LEU A 39 4.28 -7.83 16.82
N GLU A 40 5.18 -8.29 17.71
CA GLU A 40 5.29 -9.71 18.10
C GLU A 40 4.10 -10.19 18.95
N LYS A 41 3.41 -9.28 19.64
CA LYS A 41 2.30 -9.61 20.53
C LYS A 41 0.96 -9.52 19.84
N GLU A 42 0.77 -8.49 19.03
CA GLU A 42 -0.49 -8.21 18.37
C GLU A 42 -0.22 -7.50 17.03
N LEU A 43 -0.89 -7.96 15.97
CA LEU A 43 -0.81 -7.35 14.67
C LEU A 43 -1.80 -6.19 14.57
N PRO A 44 -1.33 -4.97 14.21
CA PRO A 44 -2.21 -3.84 13.96
C PRO A 44 -2.93 -4.01 12.62
N SER A 45 -4.02 -3.27 12.45
CA SER A 45 -4.73 -3.17 11.17
C SER A 45 -4.08 -2.19 10.19
N LEU A 46 -3.21 -1.28 10.68
CA LEU A 46 -2.49 -0.30 9.89
C LEU A 46 -1.30 0.25 10.69
N VAL A 47 -0.22 0.62 9.99
CA VAL A 47 0.94 1.31 10.58
C VAL A 47 1.09 2.69 9.96
N LEU A 48 1.24 3.72 10.81
CA LEU A 48 1.75 5.03 10.48
C LEU A 48 3.23 5.06 10.85
N LEU A 49 4.10 5.37 9.92
CA LEU A 49 5.54 5.21 10.11
C LEU A 49 6.29 6.46 9.67
N ASP A 50 6.94 7.13 10.60
CA ASP A 50 7.86 8.22 10.25
C ASP A 50 9.09 7.66 9.53
N ILE A 51 9.62 8.42 8.60
CA ILE A 51 10.88 8.10 7.92
C ILE A 51 12.07 8.35 8.86
N MET A 52 12.07 9.48 9.55
CA MET A 52 13.20 9.91 10.38
C MET A 52 13.03 9.45 11.82
N LEU A 53 13.43 8.21 12.10
CA LEU A 53 13.34 7.61 13.42
C LEU A 53 14.74 7.36 14.01
N PRO A 54 14.88 7.38 15.34
CA PRO A 54 16.10 6.91 15.99
C PRO A 54 16.26 5.39 15.83
N GLU A 55 17.46 4.87 16.04
CA GLU A 55 17.82 3.44 15.96
C GLU A 55 17.75 2.86 14.55
N GLU A 56 16.65 3.05 13.82
CA GLU A 56 16.42 2.50 12.49
C GLU A 56 15.45 3.41 11.70
N ASP A 57 15.82 3.79 10.47
CA ASP A 57 14.96 4.62 9.62
C ASP A 57 13.70 3.89 9.17
N GLY A 58 12.61 4.66 8.93
CA GLY A 58 11.30 4.10 8.57
C GLY A 58 11.29 3.33 7.26
N LEU A 59 12.14 3.67 6.28
CA LEU A 59 12.22 2.92 5.02
C LEU A 59 12.82 1.52 5.24
N SER A 60 13.80 1.41 6.14
CA SER A 60 14.37 0.12 6.54
C SER A 60 13.35 -0.74 7.28
N ILE A 61 12.55 -0.14 8.16
CA ILE A 61 11.44 -0.82 8.84
C ILE A 61 10.42 -1.32 7.80
N LEU A 62 10.01 -0.47 6.87
CA LEU A 62 9.08 -0.82 5.80
C LEU A 62 9.58 -2.02 4.98
N LYS A 63 10.86 -2.00 4.55
CA LYS A 63 11.48 -3.13 3.84
C LYS A 63 11.41 -4.42 4.64
N LYS A 64 11.70 -4.37 5.94
CA LYS A 64 11.59 -5.54 6.83
C LYS A 64 10.15 -6.05 6.94
N ILE A 65 9.15 -5.15 7.04
CA ILE A 65 7.74 -5.51 7.02
C ILE A 65 7.40 -6.23 5.71
N ARG A 66 7.84 -5.73 4.57
CA ARG A 66 7.52 -6.33 3.24
C ARG A 66 8.18 -7.68 2.98
N ILE A 67 9.33 -7.94 3.60
CA ILE A 67 10.03 -9.25 3.48
C ILE A 67 9.39 -10.31 4.40
N ARG A 68 8.82 -9.93 5.54
CA ARG A 68 8.25 -10.87 6.51
C ARG A 68 6.89 -11.40 6.06
N PRO A 69 6.71 -12.72 5.88
CA PRO A 69 5.47 -13.31 5.36
C PRO A 69 4.22 -13.00 6.18
N ASP A 70 4.39 -12.87 7.53
CA ASP A 70 3.32 -12.64 8.50
C ASP A 70 2.75 -11.21 8.49
N VAL A 71 3.55 -10.22 8.08
CA VAL A 71 3.18 -8.79 8.14
C VAL A 71 3.30 -8.05 6.80
N ARG A 72 3.77 -8.67 5.73
CA ARG A 72 3.99 -7.99 4.45
C ARG A 72 2.74 -7.37 3.82
N LYS A 73 1.55 -7.89 4.15
CA LYS A 73 0.26 -7.37 3.69
C LYS A 73 -0.27 -6.23 4.57
N LEU A 74 0.41 -5.94 5.68
CA LEU A 74 0.02 -4.90 6.62
C LEU A 74 0.06 -3.53 5.93
N PRO A 75 -1.06 -2.76 5.92
CA PRO A 75 -1.08 -1.41 5.37
C PRO A 75 -0.13 -0.49 6.11
N VAL A 76 0.71 0.24 5.36
CA VAL A 76 1.69 1.19 5.90
C VAL A 76 1.55 2.54 5.21
N ILE A 77 1.29 3.58 6.00
CA ILE A 77 1.38 4.99 5.57
C ILE A 77 2.70 5.55 6.07
N MET A 78 3.51 6.07 5.16
CA MET A 78 4.74 6.77 5.52
C MET A 78 4.46 8.24 5.83
N LEU A 79 5.01 8.73 6.94
CA LEU A 79 5.01 10.16 7.28
C LEU A 79 6.37 10.74 6.86
N THR A 80 6.37 11.75 5.96
CA THR A 80 7.61 12.23 5.33
C THR A 80 7.85 13.70 5.61
N ALA A 81 9.11 14.14 5.68
CA ALA A 81 9.43 15.56 5.71
C ALA A 81 9.10 16.21 4.36
N LYS A 82 8.47 17.41 4.38
CA LYS A 82 8.12 18.15 3.16
C LYS A 82 9.41 18.60 2.45
N GLY A 83 9.63 18.12 1.23
CA GLY A 83 10.69 18.66 0.36
C GLY A 83 11.66 17.66 -0.25
N SER A 84 11.61 16.39 0.08
CA SER A 84 12.38 15.40 -0.67
C SER A 84 11.50 14.75 -1.74
N GLU A 85 11.55 15.30 -2.97
CA GLU A 85 11.05 14.60 -4.16
C GLU A 85 11.61 13.17 -4.23
N PHE A 86 12.80 12.98 -3.66
CA PHE A 86 13.49 11.72 -3.56
C PHE A 86 12.77 10.73 -2.63
N ASP A 87 12.20 11.19 -1.51
CA ASP A 87 11.55 10.31 -0.54
C ASP A 87 10.21 9.78 -1.05
N THR A 88 9.46 10.57 -1.81
CA THR A 88 8.20 10.12 -2.41
C THR A 88 8.43 9.06 -3.49
N VAL A 89 9.49 9.22 -4.30
CA VAL A 89 9.82 8.27 -5.37
C VAL A 89 10.44 6.98 -4.83
N VAL A 90 11.39 7.10 -3.89
CA VAL A 90 12.01 5.94 -3.23
C VAL A 90 10.98 5.20 -2.37
N GLY A 91 10.05 5.92 -1.81
CA GLY A 91 9.03 5.37 -0.95
C GLY A 91 7.99 4.53 -1.71
N LEU A 92 7.51 4.96 -2.88
CA LEU A 92 6.60 4.17 -3.72
C LEU A 92 7.26 2.86 -4.19
N ASP A 93 8.55 2.91 -4.53
CA ASP A 93 9.35 1.71 -4.86
C ASP A 93 9.59 0.80 -3.63
N SER A 94 9.44 1.32 -2.41
CA SER A 94 9.68 0.57 -1.17
C SER A 94 8.46 -0.22 -0.69
N GLY A 95 7.30 -0.10 -1.36
CA GLY A 95 6.09 -0.85 -1.07
C GLY A 95 5.22 -0.26 0.05
N ALA A 96 5.29 1.06 0.31
CA ALA A 96 4.31 1.74 1.15
C ALA A 96 2.97 1.88 0.42
N ASP A 97 1.89 1.92 1.19
CA ASP A 97 0.53 2.01 0.65
C ASP A 97 0.07 3.44 0.45
N ASP A 98 0.61 4.38 1.23
CA ASP A 98 0.39 5.82 1.07
C ASP A 98 1.54 6.63 1.70
N TYR A 99 1.62 7.94 1.36
CA TYR A 99 2.59 8.90 1.86
C TYR A 99 1.90 10.18 2.28
N ILE A 100 2.24 10.69 3.46
CA ILE A 100 1.70 11.94 3.98
C ILE A 100 2.87 12.87 4.34
N PRO A 101 3.04 13.99 3.62
CA PRO A 101 4.10 14.95 3.92
C PRO A 101 3.81 15.72 5.21
N LYS A 102 4.81 15.86 6.09
CA LYS A 102 4.79 16.75 7.25
C LYS A 102 5.09 18.20 6.80
N PRO A 103 4.37 19.23 7.33
CA PRO A 103 3.26 19.15 8.26
C PRO A 103 1.95 18.73 7.55
N PHE A 104 1.21 17.81 8.15
CA PHE A 104 -0.05 17.34 7.61
C PHE A 104 -1.26 17.86 8.40
N ARG A 105 -2.42 17.88 7.75
CA ARG A 105 -3.69 18.18 8.40
C ARG A 105 -4.28 16.93 9.02
N MET A 106 -4.72 16.98 10.28
CA MET A 106 -5.28 15.81 10.98
C MET A 106 -6.46 15.18 10.22
N MET A 107 -7.34 15.99 9.64
CA MET A 107 -8.48 15.47 8.87
C MET A 107 -8.04 14.74 7.59
N GLU A 108 -6.95 15.17 6.96
CA GLU A 108 -6.36 14.48 5.82
C GLU A 108 -5.81 13.11 6.24
N LEU A 109 -5.03 13.06 7.33
CA LEU A 109 -4.50 11.82 7.90
C LEU A 109 -5.64 10.82 8.18
N ILE A 110 -6.68 11.26 8.89
CA ILE A 110 -7.83 10.42 9.23
C ILE A 110 -8.53 9.89 7.97
N SER A 111 -8.74 10.74 6.96
CA SER A 111 -9.39 10.35 5.72
C SER A 111 -8.60 9.27 4.97
N ARG A 112 -7.27 9.39 4.92
CA ARG A 112 -6.38 8.40 4.30
C ARG A 112 -6.34 7.08 5.08
N VAL A 113 -6.24 7.16 6.42
CA VAL A 113 -6.32 5.98 7.30
C VAL A 113 -7.64 5.22 7.07
N ARG A 114 -8.78 5.92 7.11
CA ARG A 114 -10.09 5.31 6.85
C ARG A 114 -10.20 4.71 5.46
N ALA A 115 -9.64 5.38 4.45
CA ALA A 115 -9.64 4.86 3.08
C ALA A 115 -8.87 3.55 2.97
N LEU A 116 -7.70 3.44 3.60
CA LEU A 116 -6.91 2.20 3.60
C LEU A 116 -7.57 1.09 4.41
N LEU A 117 -8.09 1.39 5.61
CA LEU A 117 -8.80 0.39 6.42
C LEU A 117 -10.03 -0.15 5.68
N ARG A 118 -10.85 0.73 5.05
CA ARG A 118 -11.98 0.31 4.24
C ARG A 118 -11.56 -0.58 3.07
N ARG A 119 -10.48 -0.25 2.37
CA ARG A 119 -9.95 -1.09 1.28
C ARG A 119 -9.50 -2.46 1.78
N ALA A 120 -8.94 -2.53 2.99
CA ALA A 120 -8.58 -3.78 3.63
C ALA A 120 -9.81 -4.62 4.06
N GLU A 121 -10.93 -3.95 4.40
CA GLU A 121 -12.20 -4.58 4.81
C GLU A 121 -13.13 -4.89 3.62
N ASP A 122 -13.11 -4.05 2.56
CA ASP A 122 -14.05 -4.06 1.44
C ASP A 122 -13.73 -5.14 0.37
N ASN A 123 -13.08 -6.20 0.81
CA ASN A 123 -12.82 -7.38 0.01
C ASN A 123 -14.10 -8.22 -0.10
N GLY A 124 -15.06 -7.64 -0.84
CA GLY A 124 -16.37 -8.24 -1.10
C GLY A 124 -16.29 -9.69 -1.56
N ALA A 125 -17.37 -10.43 -1.31
CA ALA A 125 -17.51 -11.88 -1.44
C ALA A 125 -17.39 -12.46 -2.87
N GLU A 126 -16.90 -11.72 -3.85
CA GLU A 126 -16.70 -12.22 -5.21
C GLU A 126 -15.34 -12.90 -5.33
N GLU A 127 -15.35 -14.22 -5.40
CA GLU A 127 -14.17 -15.01 -5.79
C GLU A 127 -13.98 -14.89 -7.31
N TYR A 128 -12.75 -14.60 -7.74
CA TYR A 128 -12.41 -14.62 -9.15
C TYR A 128 -11.67 -15.93 -9.47
N ARG A 129 -12.15 -16.63 -10.48
CA ARG A 129 -11.52 -17.84 -10.99
C ARG A 129 -11.36 -17.71 -12.50
N MET A 130 -10.13 -17.68 -12.95
CA MET A 130 -9.77 -17.62 -14.37
C MET A 130 -8.68 -18.66 -14.62
N GLU A 131 -9.08 -19.78 -15.24
CA GLU A 131 -8.18 -20.92 -15.51
C GLU A 131 -7.37 -21.36 -14.29
N ASN A 132 -6.07 -21.02 -14.26
CA ASN A 132 -5.16 -21.36 -13.18
C ASN A 132 -5.05 -20.26 -12.10
N LEU A 133 -5.62 -19.07 -12.33
CA LEU A 133 -5.63 -17.97 -11.36
C LEU A 133 -6.89 -18.05 -10.47
N TYR A 134 -6.69 -18.08 -9.17
CA TYR A 134 -7.74 -17.94 -8.17
C TYR A 134 -7.43 -16.75 -7.28
N VAL A 135 -8.42 -15.86 -7.08
CA VAL A 135 -8.33 -14.70 -6.19
C VAL A 135 -9.55 -14.69 -5.29
N CYS A 136 -9.32 -14.73 -3.99
CA CYS A 136 -10.35 -14.61 -2.97
C CYS A 136 -10.19 -13.29 -2.21
N PRO A 137 -10.94 -12.23 -2.56
CA PRO A 137 -10.85 -10.93 -1.92
C PRO A 137 -11.08 -10.98 -0.42
N GLY A 138 -12.08 -11.70 0.05
CA GLY A 138 -12.38 -11.83 1.47
C GLY A 138 -11.27 -12.45 2.34
N ARG A 139 -10.31 -13.16 1.73
CA ARG A 139 -9.17 -13.77 2.41
C ARG A 139 -7.82 -13.21 2.00
N HIS A 140 -7.79 -12.21 1.10
CA HIS A 140 -6.56 -11.70 0.47
C HIS A 140 -5.67 -12.81 -0.09
N GLU A 141 -6.29 -13.83 -0.65
CA GLU A 141 -5.62 -15.01 -1.15
C GLU A 141 -5.54 -14.96 -2.67
N VAL A 142 -4.35 -15.20 -3.20
CA VAL A 142 -4.09 -15.35 -4.63
C VAL A 142 -3.32 -16.64 -4.83
N THR A 143 -3.83 -17.49 -5.68
CA THR A 143 -3.09 -18.70 -6.11
C THR A 143 -3.02 -18.77 -7.62
N VAL A 144 -1.92 -19.31 -8.15
CA VAL A 144 -1.73 -19.64 -9.56
C VAL A 144 -1.29 -21.09 -9.61
N ASP A 145 -1.95 -21.93 -10.40
CA ASP A 145 -1.73 -23.39 -10.43
C ASP A 145 -1.84 -24.02 -9.02
N GLN A 146 -2.72 -23.49 -8.16
CA GLN A 146 -2.92 -23.88 -6.75
C GLN A 146 -1.75 -23.50 -5.82
N GLU A 147 -0.68 -22.89 -6.33
CA GLU A 147 0.43 -22.38 -5.52
C GLU A 147 0.16 -20.95 -5.06
N PRO A 148 0.38 -20.63 -3.77
CA PRO A 148 0.10 -19.30 -3.23
C PRO A 148 1.05 -18.25 -3.79
N VAL A 149 0.49 -17.16 -4.26
CA VAL A 149 1.21 -15.99 -4.76
C VAL A 149 1.19 -14.87 -3.76
N ASN A 150 2.35 -14.32 -3.51
CA ASN A 150 2.55 -13.32 -2.50
C ASN A 150 2.64 -11.92 -3.14
N LEU A 151 1.57 -11.15 -3.02
CA LEU A 151 1.48 -9.78 -3.49
C LEU A 151 1.55 -8.80 -2.32
N THR A 152 2.12 -7.61 -2.56
CA THR A 152 1.93 -6.45 -1.68
C THR A 152 0.48 -5.99 -1.78
N LEU A 153 0.03 -5.16 -0.84
CA LEU A 153 -1.35 -4.64 -0.88
C LEU A 153 -1.66 -3.93 -2.19
N LYS A 154 -0.74 -3.09 -2.70
CA LYS A 154 -0.95 -2.35 -3.97
C LYS A 154 -1.00 -3.26 -5.21
N GLU A 155 -0.17 -4.27 -5.26
CA GLU A 155 -0.21 -5.28 -6.32
C GLU A 155 -1.53 -6.05 -6.28
N TYR A 156 -1.97 -6.41 -5.10
CA TYR A 156 -3.24 -7.07 -4.88
C TYR A 156 -4.44 -6.17 -5.28
N GLU A 157 -4.47 -4.90 -4.83
CA GLU A 157 -5.50 -3.94 -5.23
C GLU A 157 -5.58 -3.77 -6.74
N MET A 158 -4.41 -3.69 -7.41
CA MET A 158 -4.35 -3.59 -8.87
C MET A 158 -4.90 -4.83 -9.56
N LEU A 159 -4.55 -6.02 -9.07
CA LEU A 159 -5.10 -7.27 -9.60
C LEU A 159 -6.62 -7.30 -9.46
N CYS A 160 -7.15 -7.00 -8.28
CA CYS A 160 -8.60 -6.94 -8.04
C CYS A 160 -9.29 -5.90 -8.91
N LEU A 161 -8.68 -4.73 -9.11
CA LEU A 161 -9.23 -3.68 -9.97
C LEU A 161 -9.33 -4.13 -11.43
N LEU A 162 -8.31 -4.81 -11.93
CA LEU A 162 -8.31 -5.36 -13.29
C LEU A 162 -9.36 -6.47 -13.47
N LEU A 163 -9.47 -7.36 -12.49
CA LEU A 163 -10.48 -8.43 -12.50
C LEU A 163 -11.90 -7.90 -12.47
N LYS A 164 -12.17 -6.88 -11.64
CA LYS A 164 -13.48 -6.18 -11.59
C LYS A 164 -13.85 -5.50 -12.91
N ASN A 165 -12.85 -5.03 -13.66
CA ASN A 165 -13.04 -4.33 -14.93
C ASN A 165 -12.64 -5.21 -16.13
N SER A 166 -12.72 -6.53 -15.99
CA SER A 166 -12.36 -7.43 -17.08
C SER A 166 -13.19 -7.10 -18.34
N GLY A 167 -12.50 -7.03 -19.50
CA GLY A 167 -13.11 -6.60 -20.77
C GLY A 167 -13.21 -5.09 -20.98
N THR A 168 -12.79 -4.27 -19.99
CA THR A 168 -12.76 -2.81 -20.10
C THR A 168 -11.33 -2.29 -20.14
N VAL A 169 -11.00 -1.41 -21.10
CA VAL A 169 -9.70 -0.77 -21.14
C VAL A 169 -9.60 0.30 -20.07
N LEU A 170 -8.67 0.15 -19.15
CA LEU A 170 -8.35 1.15 -18.13
C LEU A 170 -7.09 1.91 -18.54
N SER A 171 -7.19 3.24 -18.62
CA SER A 171 -6.02 4.07 -18.86
C SER A 171 -5.09 4.05 -17.63
N ARG A 172 -3.80 4.29 -17.86
CA ARG A 172 -2.80 4.41 -16.80
C ARG A 172 -3.19 5.43 -15.73
N THR A 173 -3.70 6.59 -16.14
CA THR A 173 -4.17 7.64 -15.23
C THR A 173 -5.32 7.14 -14.35
N GLN A 174 -6.27 6.40 -14.90
CA GLN A 174 -7.37 5.79 -14.13
C GLN A 174 -6.84 4.79 -13.12
N LEU A 175 -5.90 3.92 -13.48
CA LEU A 175 -5.27 2.96 -12.57
C LEU A 175 -4.57 3.68 -11.41
N LEU A 176 -3.76 4.70 -11.71
CA LEU A 176 -3.06 5.48 -10.70
C LEU A 176 -4.02 6.20 -9.75
N ASN A 177 -5.04 6.87 -10.30
CA ASN A 177 -6.03 7.58 -9.49
C ASN A 177 -6.84 6.64 -8.58
N GLN A 178 -7.21 5.47 -9.08
CA GLN A 178 -8.01 4.52 -8.30
C GLN A 178 -7.20 3.79 -7.22
N ILE A 179 -5.94 3.48 -7.48
CA ILE A 179 -5.10 2.71 -6.56
C ILE A 179 -4.36 3.63 -5.57
N TRP A 180 -3.89 4.80 -6.02
CA TRP A 180 -3.12 5.74 -5.18
C TRP A 180 -3.90 6.99 -4.77
N GLY A 181 -5.06 7.27 -5.37
CA GLY A 181 -5.93 8.38 -4.94
C GLY A 181 -5.41 9.77 -5.29
N TYR A 182 -4.52 9.89 -6.26
CA TYR A 182 -4.01 11.18 -6.71
C TYR A 182 -4.83 11.71 -7.88
N GLU A 183 -5.33 12.96 -7.76
CA GLU A 183 -5.63 13.77 -8.94
C GLU A 183 -4.30 14.09 -9.61
N PHE A 184 -4.04 13.41 -10.70
CA PHE A 184 -2.80 13.50 -11.42
C PHE A 184 -2.81 14.73 -12.31
N ASP A 185 -2.18 15.81 -11.88
CA ASP A 185 -1.90 16.97 -12.71
C ASP A 185 -0.59 16.70 -13.49
N GLY A 186 -0.73 16.46 -14.80
CA GLY A 186 0.26 15.83 -15.68
C GLY A 186 1.56 16.60 -15.95
N GLU A 187 1.92 17.63 -15.19
CA GLU A 187 3.06 18.51 -15.46
C GLU A 187 4.33 18.24 -14.63
N SER A 188 4.34 17.31 -13.70
CA SER A 188 5.53 17.05 -12.90
C SER A 188 6.49 16.05 -13.57
N ARG A 189 7.72 16.51 -13.90
CA ARG A 189 8.83 15.66 -14.39
C ARG A 189 9.19 14.53 -13.43
N THR A 190 8.96 14.70 -12.15
CA THR A 190 9.20 13.71 -11.09
C THR A 190 8.26 12.54 -11.24
N VAL A 191 7.01 12.83 -11.56
CA VAL A 191 5.98 11.83 -11.80
C VAL A 191 6.29 11.02 -13.07
N ALA A 192 6.78 11.63 -14.13
CA ALA A 192 7.19 10.92 -15.34
C ALA A 192 8.33 9.92 -15.08
N ARG A 193 9.26 10.22 -14.18
CA ARG A 193 10.34 9.28 -13.77
C ARG A 193 9.83 8.13 -12.88
N SER A 194 8.96 8.42 -11.94
CA SER A 194 8.29 7.40 -11.12
C SER A 194 7.47 6.45 -11.99
N LEU A 195 6.78 7.02 -12.98
CA LEU A 195 6.00 6.29 -13.97
C LEU A 195 6.86 5.39 -14.87
N ALA A 196 8.04 5.85 -15.30
CA ALA A 196 8.95 5.03 -16.11
C ALA A 196 9.50 3.81 -15.36
N ARG A 197 9.76 3.93 -14.05
CA ARG A 197 10.12 2.79 -13.19
C ARG A 197 8.93 1.86 -12.94
N GLN A 198 7.75 2.40 -12.72
CA GLN A 198 6.51 1.63 -12.61
C GLN A 198 6.16 0.92 -13.93
N GLU A 199 6.54 1.49 -15.11
CA GLU A 199 6.39 0.80 -16.40
C GLU A 199 7.19 -0.49 -16.47
N ILE A 200 8.43 -0.50 -15.95
CA ILE A 200 9.26 -1.72 -15.94
C ILE A 200 8.63 -2.74 -15.01
N TRP A 201 8.23 -2.33 -13.81
CA TRP A 201 7.56 -3.19 -12.83
C TRP A 201 6.19 -3.65 -13.35
N TRP A 202 5.40 -2.75 -13.93
CA TRP A 202 4.11 -3.04 -14.54
C TRP A 202 4.24 -4.07 -15.67
N LYS A 203 5.19 -3.88 -16.58
CA LYS A 203 5.47 -4.87 -17.64
C LYS A 203 5.86 -6.22 -17.05
N GLN A 204 6.72 -6.26 -16.04
CA GLN A 204 7.12 -7.49 -15.38
C GLN A 204 5.94 -8.16 -14.66
N PHE A 205 5.10 -7.39 -13.96
CA PHE A 205 3.91 -7.88 -13.30
C PHE A 205 2.87 -8.41 -14.29
N VAL A 206 2.57 -7.66 -15.35
CA VAL A 206 1.65 -8.06 -16.42
C VAL A 206 2.20 -9.28 -17.15
N GLU A 207 3.48 -9.30 -17.51
CA GLU A 207 4.13 -10.47 -18.10
C GLU A 207 4.09 -11.69 -17.18
N TRP A 208 4.26 -11.48 -15.87
CA TRP A 208 4.17 -12.54 -14.88
C TRP A 208 2.72 -13.05 -14.76
N VAL A 209 1.73 -12.17 -14.67
CA VAL A 209 0.29 -12.55 -14.65
C VAL A 209 -0.08 -13.26 -15.96
N ILE A 210 0.39 -12.76 -17.12
CA ILE A 210 0.14 -13.37 -18.44
C ILE A 210 0.79 -14.76 -18.55
N ARG A 211 2.04 -14.91 -18.10
CA ARG A 211 2.73 -16.21 -18.10
C ARG A 211 2.10 -17.21 -17.14
N SER A 212 1.50 -16.69 -16.06
CA SER A 212 0.83 -17.52 -15.05
C SER A 212 -0.61 -17.89 -15.44
N ALA A 213 -1.19 -17.19 -16.44
CA ALA A 213 -2.55 -17.40 -16.94
C ALA A 213 -2.53 -17.25 -18.47
N GLU A 214 -2.26 -18.33 -19.23
CA GLU A 214 -2.05 -18.29 -20.68
C GLU A 214 -3.20 -17.65 -21.49
N ASN A 215 -4.42 -17.53 -20.96
CA ASN A 215 -5.61 -16.97 -21.63
C ASN A 215 -6.06 -15.57 -21.15
N VAL A 216 -5.49 -15.01 -20.10
CA VAL A 216 -5.71 -13.60 -19.73
C VAL A 216 -5.06 -12.65 -20.75
N HIS A 217 -4.27 -13.22 -21.67
CA HIS A 217 -3.45 -12.56 -22.67
C HIS A 217 -4.21 -11.56 -23.55
N GLU A 218 -5.36 -11.92 -24.11
CA GLU A 218 -6.08 -11.02 -25.01
C GLU A 218 -6.79 -9.84 -24.30
N GLN A 219 -7.16 -10.02 -23.05
CA GLN A 219 -7.92 -8.99 -22.31
C GLN A 219 -6.98 -7.99 -21.63
N LEU A 220 -5.82 -8.43 -21.12
CA LEU A 220 -4.84 -7.54 -20.48
C LEU A 220 -3.97 -6.77 -21.49
N LEU A 221 -3.68 -7.32 -22.67
CA LEU A 221 -2.97 -6.61 -23.75
C LEU A 221 -3.77 -5.44 -24.34
N ARG A 222 -5.07 -5.38 -24.12
CA ARG A 222 -5.91 -4.21 -24.49
C ARG A 222 -5.78 -3.04 -23.53
N VAL A 223 -5.05 -3.21 -22.41
CA VAL A 223 -4.80 -2.18 -21.38
C VAL A 223 -3.45 -1.47 -21.60
N ILE A 224 -2.60 -1.97 -22.49
CA ILE A 224 -1.35 -1.35 -22.94
C ILE A 224 -1.58 -0.61 -24.24
#